data_161c85192e5ce490a3aaa84693d7e753
#
_entry.id   161c85192e5ce490a3aaa84693d7e753
#
_cell.length_a   1.000
_cell.length_b   1.000
_cell.length_c   1.000
_cell.angle_alpha   90.00
_cell.angle_beta   90.00
_cell.angle_gamma   90.00
#
_symmetry.space_group_name_H-M   'P 1'
#
loop_
_entity.id
_entity.type
_entity.pdbx_description
1 polymer ?
#
loop_
_entity_poly.entity_id
_entity_poly.type
_entity_poly.pdbx_seq_one_letter_code
_entity_poly.pdbx_strand_id
1 'polypeptide(L)'
;MNGGVARTGELIEFDERCLRAYVPNVANVIRSILILSALGCCVPALQAQSTGKVEFEVVSIKRNSSGNRGNSGRTLPDGTQMMINSPIRTFIMGVSPVPVDEVIGLPDWALTERYDIALKPPTGYTRAQHGEMMRNMFADRMKLVSHIEEREREGFALVVARRDGKLGPQLKLSTLDCGARARAGAPPAPPPPDATLDEFLSFCGARVGRTGMAFGYTTLDTLAADLKGLAGAPVINRTGLQGYYALKLTYTQPDLSPEPRPASPDDAPDLFTALEEQLGLKLQREKMKVNVLVIDHIERPTEN
;
A
#
# COMPACT_ATOMS: atom_id res chain seq x y z
N MET A 1 9.29 -32.79 -55.26
CA MET A 1 8.14 -32.08 -55.88
C MET A 1 7.79 -30.94 -54.93
N ASN A 2 8.31 -29.84 -55.32
CA ASN A 2 7.69 -28.53 -55.58
C ASN A 2 6.97 -27.95 -54.38
N GLY A 3 7.32 -26.84 -53.85
CA GLY A 3 7.80 -25.53 -54.35
C GLY A 3 6.98 -24.52 -53.61
N GLY A 4 7.42 -23.55 -53.07
CA GLY A 4 7.96 -22.29 -53.46
C GLY A 4 7.30 -21.22 -52.63
N VAL A 5 8.08 -20.37 -52.14
CA VAL A 5 8.38 -18.98 -52.51
C VAL A 5 7.66 -17.90 -51.71
N ALA A 6 8.50 -17.08 -51.11
CA ALA A 6 8.31 -15.79 -50.46
C ALA A 6 7.62 -14.73 -51.35
N ARG A 7 7.12 -13.67 -50.73
CA ARG A 7 7.07 -12.28 -51.25
C ARG A 7 6.80 -11.33 -50.09
N THR A 8 7.72 -10.53 -49.74
CA THR A 8 8.17 -9.21 -50.27
C THR A 8 7.26 -8.06 -49.83
N GLY A 9 7.88 -7.12 -49.15
CA GLY A 9 7.34 -5.88 -48.64
C GLY A 9 6.79 -4.96 -49.74
N GLU A 10 5.82 -4.23 -49.38
CA GLU A 10 5.27 -3.11 -50.14
C GLU A 10 5.86 -1.79 -49.64
N LEU A 11 6.73 -1.25 -50.52
CA LEU A 11 7.20 0.13 -50.45
C LEU A 11 6.05 1.04 -50.86
N ILE A 12 5.67 1.98 -50.03
CA ILE A 12 4.74 3.05 -50.40
C ILE A 12 5.50 4.05 -51.25
N GLU A 13 5.17 4.06 -52.51
CA GLU A 13 5.64 5.00 -53.54
C GLU A 13 4.99 6.37 -53.30
N PHE A 14 5.80 7.36 -52.96
CA PHE A 14 5.36 8.77 -52.87
C PHE A 14 5.17 9.33 -54.27
N ASP A 15 3.93 9.65 -54.65
CA ASP A 15 3.57 10.29 -55.90
C ASP A 15 4.00 11.76 -55.90
N GLU A 16 5.02 12.09 -56.72
CA GLU A 16 5.58 13.43 -56.92
C GLU A 16 4.65 14.42 -57.64
N ARG A 17 3.37 14.13 -57.85
CA ARG A 17 2.47 14.97 -58.66
C ARG A 17 1.69 16.04 -57.88
N CYS A 18 1.89 16.18 -56.59
CA CYS A 18 1.19 17.22 -55.80
C CYS A 18 1.95 18.53 -55.58
N LEU A 19 3.11 18.74 -56.21
CA LEU A 19 3.94 19.94 -56.00
C LEU A 19 3.92 20.96 -57.14
N ARG A 20 2.84 21.01 -57.96
CA ARG A 20 2.65 22.07 -58.95
C ARG A 20 1.22 22.58 -58.93
N ALA A 21 0.89 23.50 -58.04
CA ALA A 21 -0.08 24.58 -58.25
C ALA A 21 -0.35 25.27 -56.91
N TYR A 22 0.30 26.34 -56.65
CA TYR A 22 -0.28 27.54 -56.08
C TYR A 22 0.81 28.54 -55.71
N VAL A 23 1.16 29.41 -56.64
CA VAL A 23 1.89 30.66 -56.37
C VAL A 23 0.83 31.76 -56.34
N PRO A 24 0.37 32.22 -55.16
CA PRO A 24 -0.50 33.38 -55.12
C PRO A 24 0.30 34.64 -55.37
N ASN A 25 -0.27 35.51 -56.21
CA ASN A 25 0.22 36.83 -56.61
C ASN A 25 0.52 37.71 -55.39
N VAL A 26 1.74 38.26 -55.33
CA VAL A 26 2.28 39.06 -54.22
C VAL A 26 1.41 40.24 -53.84
N ALA A 27 0.60 40.74 -54.76
CA ALA A 27 -0.31 41.90 -54.53
C ALA A 27 -1.49 41.55 -53.53
N ASN A 28 -1.87 40.29 -53.38
CA ASN A 28 -2.94 39.90 -52.47
C ASN A 28 -2.46 39.56 -51.04
N VAL A 29 -1.15 39.30 -50.87
CA VAL A 29 -0.58 39.01 -49.54
C VAL A 29 -0.51 40.28 -48.66
N ILE A 30 -0.27 41.45 -49.27
CA ILE A 30 -0.15 42.71 -48.52
C ILE A 30 -1.53 43.21 -48.06
N ARG A 31 -2.61 42.90 -48.77
CA ARG A 31 -3.97 43.30 -48.35
C ARG A 31 -4.57 42.43 -47.24
N SER A 32 -4.10 41.19 -47.12
CA SER A 32 -4.55 40.25 -46.05
C SER A 32 -3.83 40.48 -44.73
N ILE A 33 -2.63 41.08 -44.72
CA ILE A 33 -1.85 41.36 -43.52
C ILE A 33 -2.43 42.56 -42.72
N LEU A 34 -3.13 43.50 -43.40
CA LEU A 34 -3.71 44.67 -42.76
C LEU A 34 -5.10 44.47 -42.13
N ILE A 35 -5.75 43.35 -42.36
CA ILE A 35 -7.07 43.01 -41.75
C ILE A 35 -6.93 42.06 -40.54
N LEU A 36 -5.76 41.43 -40.34
CA LEU A 36 -5.55 40.53 -39.20
C LEU A 36 -5.03 41.22 -37.93
N SER A 37 -4.83 42.54 -37.94
CA SER A 37 -4.36 43.26 -36.74
C SER A 37 -5.47 43.73 -35.80
N ALA A 38 -6.75 43.39 -36.06
CA ALA A 38 -7.90 43.79 -35.23
C ALA A 38 -8.63 42.66 -34.54
N LEU A 39 -8.22 41.40 -34.75
CA LEU A 39 -8.70 40.27 -33.89
C LEU A 39 -7.71 40.09 -32.77
N GLY A 40 -8.12 40.57 -31.58
CA GLY A 40 -7.37 40.47 -30.35
C GLY A 40 -6.79 39.08 -30.13
N CYS A 41 -5.50 39.03 -29.84
CA CYS A 41 -4.76 37.85 -29.36
C CYS A 41 -5.43 37.29 -28.10
N CYS A 42 -6.46 36.48 -28.27
CA CYS A 42 -6.78 35.47 -27.26
C CYS A 42 -5.74 34.33 -27.40
N VAL A 43 -4.52 34.57 -26.94
CA VAL A 43 -3.60 33.53 -26.60
C VAL A 43 -4.28 32.81 -25.42
N PRO A 44 -4.75 31.54 -25.56
CA PRO A 44 -5.10 30.79 -24.35
C PRO A 44 -3.85 30.81 -23.50
N ALA A 45 -3.91 31.48 -22.34
CA ALA A 45 -2.91 31.34 -21.32
C ALA A 45 -2.86 29.79 -21.07
N LEU A 46 -1.83 29.14 -21.62
CA LEU A 46 -1.43 27.84 -21.10
C LEU A 46 -1.18 28.13 -19.63
N GLN A 47 -2.19 27.84 -18.82
CA GLN A 47 -1.98 27.67 -17.38
C GLN A 47 -0.96 26.55 -17.30
N ALA A 48 0.30 26.91 -17.12
CA ALA A 48 1.29 26.03 -16.61
C ALA A 48 0.69 25.50 -15.33
N GLN A 49 0.13 24.29 -15.39
CA GLN A 49 -0.17 23.54 -14.19
C GLN A 49 1.18 23.45 -13.51
N SER A 50 1.36 24.27 -12.48
CA SER A 50 2.49 24.14 -11.60
C SER A 50 2.41 22.70 -11.14
N THR A 51 3.38 21.88 -11.52
CA THR A 51 3.67 20.61 -10.87
C THR A 51 4.18 20.97 -9.48
N GLY A 52 3.29 21.60 -8.70
CA GLY A 52 3.55 21.94 -7.32
C GLY A 52 3.83 20.65 -6.58
N LYS A 53 4.93 20.64 -5.86
CA LYS A 53 5.30 19.56 -4.94
C LYS A 53 4.06 19.20 -4.10
N VAL A 54 3.68 17.92 -4.11
CA VAL A 54 2.51 17.46 -3.35
C VAL A 54 2.91 17.42 -1.87
N GLU A 55 2.34 18.32 -1.08
CA GLU A 55 2.70 18.54 0.32
C GLU A 55 1.49 18.50 1.24
N PHE A 56 1.72 18.24 2.52
CA PHE A 56 0.72 18.50 3.55
C PHE A 56 0.51 20.01 3.74
N GLU A 57 -0.72 20.45 3.95
CA GLU A 57 -1.03 21.85 4.28
C GLU A 57 -0.40 22.29 5.61
N VAL A 58 -0.37 21.35 6.57
CA VAL A 58 0.25 21.55 7.89
C VAL A 58 1.06 20.32 8.26
N VAL A 59 2.27 20.54 8.74
CA VAL A 59 3.12 19.52 9.37
C VAL A 59 3.60 20.07 10.71
N SER A 60 3.33 19.33 11.78
CA SER A 60 3.90 19.61 13.10
C SER A 60 4.54 18.34 13.64
N ILE A 61 5.77 18.44 14.09
CA ILE A 61 6.53 17.34 14.67
C ILE A 61 7.12 17.86 15.99
N LYS A 62 6.75 17.22 17.10
CA LYS A 62 7.22 17.59 18.46
C LYS A 62 7.71 16.36 19.18
N ARG A 63 8.84 16.46 19.86
CA ARG A 63 9.33 15.38 20.71
C ARG A 63 8.36 15.15 21.86
N ASN A 64 7.96 13.90 22.06
CA ASN A 64 7.10 13.51 23.16
C ASN A 64 7.94 13.07 24.36
N SER A 65 7.78 13.74 25.49
CA SER A 65 8.47 13.47 26.74
C SER A 65 7.54 12.96 27.85
N SER A 66 6.34 12.49 27.50
CA SER A 66 5.32 12.07 28.49
C SER A 66 5.71 10.82 29.30
N GLY A 67 6.69 10.04 28.82
CA GLY A 67 7.07 8.77 29.44
C GLY A 67 6.07 7.63 29.21
N ASN A 68 4.97 7.87 28.51
CA ASN A 68 3.99 6.83 28.17
C ASN A 68 4.59 5.80 27.24
N ARG A 69 4.20 4.52 27.40
CA ARG A 69 4.67 3.42 26.55
C ARG A 69 3.78 3.20 25.32
N GLY A 70 2.49 3.53 25.40
CA GLY A 70 1.54 3.34 24.30
C GLY A 70 1.61 4.48 23.29
N ASN A 71 1.30 4.18 22.04
CA ASN A 71 1.06 5.17 21.00
C ASN A 71 -0.41 5.14 20.58
N SER A 72 -0.88 6.22 19.99
CA SER A 72 -2.23 6.30 19.44
C SER A 72 -2.25 7.15 18.17
N GLY A 73 -3.22 6.85 17.31
CA GLY A 73 -3.49 7.62 16.10
C GLY A 73 -4.96 7.95 15.98
N ARG A 74 -5.29 9.14 15.51
CA ARG A 74 -6.66 9.57 15.24
C ARG A 74 -6.69 10.59 14.10
N THR A 75 -7.79 10.62 13.40
CA THR A 75 -8.08 11.70 12.43
C THR A 75 -9.11 12.64 13.07
N LEU A 76 -8.81 13.93 13.06
CA LEU A 76 -9.70 14.98 13.54
C LEU A 76 -10.80 15.28 12.50
N PRO A 77 -11.91 15.95 12.89
CA PRO A 77 -13.00 16.29 11.97
C PRO A 77 -12.59 17.16 10.78
N ASP A 78 -11.52 17.94 10.91
CA ASP A 78 -10.94 18.77 9.86
C ASP A 78 -9.98 18.00 8.92
N GLY A 79 -9.88 16.68 9.07
CA GLY A 79 -9.01 15.80 8.30
C GLY A 79 -7.58 15.71 8.80
N THR A 80 -7.21 16.45 9.86
CA THR A 80 -5.86 16.39 10.43
C THR A 80 -5.60 15.00 11.05
N GLN A 81 -4.52 14.36 10.62
CA GLN A 81 -4.08 13.07 11.14
C GLN A 81 -3.12 13.31 12.31
N MET A 82 -3.48 12.83 13.49
CA MET A 82 -2.69 12.94 14.70
C MET A 82 -2.10 11.59 15.06
N MET A 83 -0.79 11.53 15.22
CA MET A 83 -0.07 10.37 15.76
C MET A 83 0.64 10.82 17.03
N ILE A 84 0.31 10.21 18.14
CA ILE A 84 0.79 10.62 19.48
C ILE A 84 1.72 9.55 20.02
N ASN A 85 2.85 10.00 20.57
CA ASN A 85 3.83 9.14 21.24
C ASN A 85 4.37 8.01 20.32
N SER A 86 4.63 8.30 19.05
CA SER A 86 5.03 7.33 18.04
C SER A 86 6.50 7.48 17.67
N PRO A 87 7.28 6.38 17.54
CA PRO A 87 8.63 6.45 17.02
C PRO A 87 8.61 6.68 15.50
N ILE A 88 9.63 7.33 14.99
CA ILE A 88 9.74 7.65 13.55
C ILE A 88 9.65 6.40 12.67
N ARG A 89 10.22 5.28 13.11
CA ARG A 89 10.15 4.01 12.37
C ARG A 89 8.74 3.61 11.96
N THR A 90 7.71 3.98 12.73
CA THR A 90 6.31 3.64 12.44
C THR A 90 5.83 4.21 11.10
N PHE A 91 6.41 5.32 10.68
CA PHE A 91 6.03 6.04 9.47
C PHE A 91 6.92 5.72 8.27
N ILE A 92 8.14 5.25 8.52
CA ILE A 92 9.16 5.07 7.48
C ILE A 92 8.71 4.06 6.41
N MET A 93 8.01 3.00 6.77
CA MET A 93 7.49 2.06 5.77
C MET A 93 6.51 2.73 4.78
N GLY A 94 5.78 3.75 5.22
CA GLY A 94 4.87 4.53 4.39
C GLY A 94 5.56 5.47 3.38
N VAL A 95 6.87 5.64 3.50
CA VAL A 95 7.68 6.46 2.57
C VAL A 95 8.00 5.69 1.29
N SER A 96 8.05 4.36 1.35
CA SER A 96 8.37 3.55 0.18
C SER A 96 7.28 3.65 -0.90
N PRO A 97 7.64 3.85 -2.19
CA PRO A 97 6.69 3.85 -3.29
C PRO A 97 6.15 2.45 -3.63
N VAL A 98 6.80 1.41 -3.15
CA VAL A 98 6.40 0.00 -3.30
C VAL A 98 6.32 -0.68 -1.94
N PRO A 99 5.58 -1.78 -1.81
CA PRO A 99 5.59 -2.57 -0.58
C PRO A 99 7.01 -3.03 -0.24
N VAL A 100 7.43 -2.83 1.01
CA VAL A 100 8.72 -3.30 1.54
C VAL A 100 8.50 -4.22 2.72
N ASP A 101 9.39 -5.17 2.86
CA ASP A 101 9.33 -6.18 3.90
C ASP A 101 10.15 -5.84 5.13
N GLU A 102 11.19 -5.04 4.92
CA GLU A 102 12.15 -4.68 5.95
C GLU A 102 12.63 -3.23 5.76
N VAL A 103 13.00 -2.58 6.86
CA VAL A 103 13.69 -1.28 6.85
C VAL A 103 15.00 -1.46 7.60
N ILE A 104 16.11 -1.10 6.97
CA ILE A 104 17.45 -1.18 7.55
C ILE A 104 18.16 0.17 7.50
N GLY A 105 19.17 0.33 8.36
CA GLY A 105 19.96 1.58 8.42
C GLY A 105 19.33 2.68 9.27
N LEU A 106 18.20 2.40 9.97
CA LEU A 106 17.64 3.37 10.90
C LEU A 106 18.55 3.52 12.12
N PRO A 107 18.86 4.77 12.54
CA PRO A 107 19.59 5.03 13.76
C PRO A 107 18.73 4.75 15.01
N ASP A 108 19.36 4.45 16.14
CA ASP A 108 18.69 4.09 17.39
C ASP A 108 17.61 5.10 17.84
N TRP A 109 17.88 6.39 17.64
CA TRP A 109 16.94 7.42 18.01
C TRP A 109 15.60 7.29 17.24
N ALA A 110 15.63 6.89 15.98
CA ALA A 110 14.42 6.70 15.15
C ALA A 110 13.57 5.50 15.62
N LEU A 111 14.19 4.57 16.36
CA LEU A 111 13.54 3.40 16.96
C LEU A 111 12.98 3.69 18.35
N THR A 112 13.63 4.56 19.12
CA THR A 112 13.40 4.74 20.56
C THR A 112 12.76 6.07 20.92
N GLU A 113 13.16 7.17 20.27
CA GLU A 113 12.59 8.49 20.56
C GLU A 113 11.14 8.57 20.07
N ARG A 114 10.33 9.25 20.82
CA ARG A 114 8.89 9.38 20.60
C ARG A 114 8.54 10.78 20.15
N TYR A 115 7.58 10.87 19.24
CA TYR A 115 7.13 12.12 18.65
C TYR A 115 5.61 12.18 18.58
N ASP A 116 5.08 13.41 18.74
CA ASP A 116 3.71 13.77 18.40
C ASP A 116 3.75 14.42 17.02
N ILE A 117 3.05 13.83 16.06
CA ILE A 117 3.06 14.27 14.66
C ILE A 117 1.62 14.60 14.27
N ALA A 118 1.43 15.82 13.75
CA ALA A 118 0.18 16.25 13.15
C ALA A 118 0.40 16.54 11.66
N LEU A 119 -0.39 15.91 10.81
CA LEU A 119 -0.33 16.03 9.37
C LEU A 119 -1.71 16.41 8.83
N LYS A 120 -1.82 17.55 8.14
CA LYS A 120 -3.05 17.95 7.48
C LYS A 120 -2.88 17.83 5.97
N PRO A 121 -3.44 16.81 5.34
CA PRO A 121 -3.44 16.71 3.88
C PRO A 121 -4.47 17.67 3.28
N PRO A 122 -4.31 18.11 2.02
CA PRO A 122 -5.32 18.84 1.29
C PRO A 122 -6.58 17.98 1.09
N THR A 123 -7.73 18.63 0.93
CA THR A 123 -8.99 17.91 0.69
C THR A 123 -8.96 17.16 -0.64
N GLY A 124 -9.53 15.94 -0.67
CA GLY A 124 -9.65 15.15 -1.90
C GLY A 124 -8.36 14.48 -2.38
N TYR A 125 -7.34 14.42 -1.56
CA TYR A 125 -6.09 13.71 -1.90
C TYR A 125 -6.32 12.21 -2.15
N THR A 126 -5.52 11.64 -3.02
CA THR A 126 -5.48 10.19 -3.28
C THR A 126 -4.47 9.50 -2.36
N ARG A 127 -4.59 8.19 -2.21
CA ARG A 127 -3.60 7.38 -1.46
C ARG A 127 -2.17 7.53 -2.03
N ALA A 128 -2.03 7.62 -3.35
CA ALA A 128 -0.74 7.82 -4.00
C ALA A 128 -0.12 9.18 -3.63
N GLN A 129 -0.94 10.24 -3.65
CA GLN A 129 -0.51 11.58 -3.22
C GLN A 129 -0.15 11.62 -1.74
N HIS A 130 -0.86 10.88 -0.87
CA HIS A 130 -0.48 10.78 0.54
C HIS A 130 0.92 10.19 0.71
N GLY A 131 1.23 9.10 0.00
CA GLY A 131 2.58 8.52 0.00
C GLY A 131 3.66 9.50 -0.48
N GLU A 132 3.35 10.31 -1.50
CA GLU A 132 4.24 11.36 -2.00
C GLU A 132 4.43 12.48 -0.98
N MET A 133 3.37 12.97 -0.34
CA MET A 133 3.44 13.95 0.74
C MET A 133 4.31 13.44 1.90
N MET A 134 4.18 12.18 2.27
CA MET A 134 5.02 11.57 3.29
C MET A 134 6.51 11.59 2.89
N ARG A 135 6.86 11.17 1.67
CA ARG A 135 8.24 11.23 1.16
C ARG A 135 8.80 12.64 1.21
N ASN A 136 8.03 13.60 0.71
CA ASN A 136 8.43 15.00 0.68
C ASN A 136 8.67 15.54 2.09
N MET A 137 7.76 15.27 3.02
CA MET A 137 7.86 15.67 4.41
C MET A 137 9.11 15.09 5.09
N PHE A 138 9.38 13.81 4.90
CA PHE A 138 10.59 13.18 5.47
C PHE A 138 11.87 13.73 4.86
N ALA A 139 11.91 13.96 3.54
CA ALA A 139 13.05 14.57 2.87
C ALA A 139 13.32 16.00 3.40
N ASP A 140 12.26 16.79 3.58
CA ASP A 140 12.40 18.18 4.01
C ASP A 140 12.74 18.32 5.50
N ARG A 141 12.02 17.58 6.35
CA ARG A 141 12.10 17.74 7.81
C ARG A 141 13.16 16.89 8.47
N MET A 142 13.57 15.79 7.84
CA MET A 142 14.49 14.81 8.40
C MET A 142 15.65 14.48 7.45
N LYS A 143 15.77 15.18 6.32
CA LYS A 143 16.81 14.94 5.31
C LYS A 143 16.91 13.47 4.89
N LEU A 144 15.75 12.77 4.89
CA LEU A 144 15.70 11.35 4.57
C LEU A 144 16.18 11.12 3.13
N VAL A 145 17.21 10.28 3.01
CA VAL A 145 17.67 9.67 1.76
C VAL A 145 17.53 8.16 1.92
N SER A 146 16.88 7.52 0.98
CA SER A 146 16.66 6.07 1.02
C SER A 146 16.53 5.50 -0.38
N HIS A 147 16.84 4.22 -0.51
CA HIS A 147 16.63 3.47 -1.75
C HIS A 147 16.06 2.08 -1.44
N ILE A 148 15.61 1.39 -2.48
CA ILE A 148 15.06 0.04 -2.37
C ILE A 148 16.08 -0.93 -2.93
N GLU A 149 16.37 -1.98 -2.16
CA GLU A 149 17.14 -3.12 -2.58
C GLU A 149 16.29 -4.39 -2.54
N GLU A 150 16.52 -5.27 -3.51
CA GLU A 150 16.02 -6.63 -3.45
C GLU A 150 17.05 -7.50 -2.71
N ARG A 151 16.63 -8.15 -1.62
CA ARG A 151 17.48 -9.05 -0.82
C ARG A 151 16.85 -10.40 -0.65
N GLU A 152 17.67 -11.44 -0.65
CA GLU A 152 17.22 -12.79 -0.28
C GLU A 152 17.05 -12.88 1.23
N ARG A 153 15.89 -13.39 1.66
CA ARG A 153 15.54 -13.63 3.07
C ARG A 153 14.90 -15.00 3.24
N GLU A 154 15.13 -15.59 4.39
CA GLU A 154 14.31 -16.69 4.86
C GLU A 154 12.93 -16.15 5.22
N GLY A 155 11.90 -16.84 4.78
CA GLY A 155 10.53 -16.48 5.04
C GLY A 155 9.60 -17.66 4.89
N PHE A 156 8.32 -17.40 4.68
CA PHE A 156 7.32 -18.43 4.54
C PHE A 156 6.46 -18.22 3.29
N ALA A 157 6.20 -19.31 2.59
CA ALA A 157 5.13 -19.40 1.61
C ALA A 157 3.84 -19.83 2.31
N LEU A 158 2.77 -19.06 2.22
CA LEU A 158 1.44 -19.47 2.60
C LEU A 158 0.89 -20.37 1.49
N VAL A 159 0.66 -21.64 1.78
CA VAL A 159 0.21 -22.65 0.81
C VAL A 159 -1.00 -23.41 1.35
N VAL A 160 -1.76 -24.07 0.47
CA VAL A 160 -2.82 -24.99 0.89
C VAL A 160 -2.17 -26.20 1.57
N ALA A 161 -2.62 -26.51 2.80
CA ALA A 161 -1.99 -27.57 3.61
C ALA A 161 -2.25 -28.96 3.03
N ARG A 162 -3.45 -29.20 2.52
CA ARG A 162 -3.92 -30.50 2.03
C ARG A 162 -3.70 -30.67 0.54
N ARG A 163 -3.25 -31.85 0.13
CA ARG A 163 -3.05 -32.21 -1.29
C ARG A 163 -4.35 -32.27 -2.09
N ASP A 164 -5.48 -32.55 -1.43
CA ASP A 164 -6.81 -32.56 -2.05
C ASP A 164 -7.39 -31.15 -2.25
N GLY A 165 -6.67 -30.12 -1.86
CA GLY A 165 -7.09 -28.73 -1.99
C GLY A 165 -8.19 -28.29 -1.02
N LYS A 166 -8.62 -29.14 -0.11
CA LYS A 166 -9.72 -28.86 0.83
C LYS A 166 -9.28 -27.82 1.86
N LEU A 167 -10.04 -26.75 1.95
CA LEU A 167 -9.83 -25.68 2.93
C LEU A 167 -10.41 -26.08 4.30
N GLY A 168 -9.95 -25.40 5.33
CA GLY A 168 -10.42 -25.60 6.70
C GLY A 168 -11.82 -25.00 6.93
N PRO A 169 -12.47 -25.37 8.02
CA PRO A 169 -13.85 -24.95 8.32
C PRO A 169 -13.98 -23.45 8.57
N GLN A 170 -12.91 -22.78 8.93
CA GLN A 170 -12.88 -21.35 9.27
C GLN A 170 -12.39 -20.47 8.10
N LEU A 171 -12.35 -20.99 6.86
CA LEU A 171 -12.03 -20.25 5.64
C LEU A 171 -13.10 -20.48 4.59
N LYS A 172 -13.86 -19.46 4.26
CA LYS A 172 -14.97 -19.52 3.29
C LYS A 172 -14.84 -18.42 2.24
N LEU A 173 -15.26 -18.68 1.01
CA LEU A 173 -15.34 -17.65 -0.02
C LEU A 173 -16.36 -16.58 0.42
N SER A 174 -15.97 -15.31 0.35
CA SER A 174 -16.86 -14.19 0.65
C SER A 174 -17.59 -13.77 -0.61
N THR A 175 -18.89 -13.58 -0.50
CA THR A 175 -19.75 -13.07 -1.57
C THR A 175 -20.09 -11.58 -1.41
N LEU A 176 -19.46 -10.91 -0.44
CA LEU A 176 -19.74 -9.50 -0.16
C LEU A 176 -19.22 -8.59 -1.26
N ASP A 177 -20.00 -7.56 -1.61
CA ASP A 177 -19.50 -6.39 -2.34
C ASP A 177 -19.23 -5.25 -1.35
N CYS A 178 -18.04 -5.27 -0.76
CA CYS A 178 -17.65 -4.24 0.20
C CYS A 178 -17.36 -2.88 -0.47
N GLY A 179 -17.06 -2.87 -1.76
CA GLY A 179 -16.94 -1.63 -2.52
C GLY A 179 -18.30 -0.93 -2.69
N ALA A 180 -19.35 -1.64 -3.02
CA ALA A 180 -20.70 -1.09 -3.08
C ALA A 180 -21.18 -0.61 -1.70
N ARG A 181 -20.91 -1.39 -0.66
CA ARG A 181 -21.27 -1.02 0.73
C ARG A 181 -20.57 0.25 1.21
N ALA A 182 -19.28 0.40 0.90
CA ALA A 182 -18.53 1.62 1.23
C ALA A 182 -19.13 2.87 0.55
N ARG A 183 -19.64 2.73 -0.66
CA ARG A 183 -20.34 3.82 -1.38
C ARG A 183 -21.72 4.14 -0.83
N ALA A 184 -22.37 3.19 -0.19
CA ALA A 184 -23.74 3.34 0.34
C ALA A 184 -23.82 4.02 1.72
N GLY A 185 -22.70 4.32 2.36
CA GLY A 185 -22.66 5.02 3.65
C GLY A 185 -22.02 4.24 4.79
N ALA A 186 -22.44 4.50 6.04
CA ALA A 186 -21.79 4.00 7.24
C ALA A 186 -21.54 2.48 7.22
N PRO A 187 -20.29 2.04 7.52
CA PRO A 187 -20.00 0.62 7.66
C PRO A 187 -20.83 0.02 8.79
N PRO A 188 -21.31 -1.23 8.66
CA PRO A 188 -21.96 -1.91 9.76
C PRO A 188 -21.02 -2.01 10.96
N ALA A 189 -21.59 -2.02 12.16
CA ALA A 189 -20.81 -2.25 13.36
C ALA A 189 -20.06 -3.58 13.30
N PRO A 190 -18.80 -3.65 13.77
CA PRO A 190 -18.06 -4.90 13.76
C PRO A 190 -18.75 -5.94 14.63
N PRO A 191 -18.80 -7.22 14.21
CA PRO A 191 -19.30 -8.30 15.04
C PRO A 191 -18.57 -8.35 16.38
N PRO A 192 -19.19 -8.87 17.46
CA PRO A 192 -18.55 -9.02 18.75
C PRO A 192 -17.32 -9.94 18.67
N PRO A 193 -16.41 -9.93 19.67
CA PRO A 193 -15.15 -10.71 19.63
C PRO A 193 -15.35 -12.23 19.54
N ASP A 194 -16.44 -12.71 20.12
CA ASP A 194 -16.84 -14.11 20.17
C ASP A 194 -17.70 -14.55 18.97
N ALA A 195 -18.03 -13.63 18.08
CA ALA A 195 -18.83 -13.91 16.88
C ALA A 195 -18.29 -15.11 16.11
N THR A 196 -19.21 -15.88 15.53
CA THR A 196 -18.92 -17.00 14.63
C THR A 196 -18.40 -16.53 13.27
N LEU A 197 -17.81 -17.43 12.48
CA LEU A 197 -17.42 -17.10 11.10
C LEU A 197 -18.62 -16.62 10.27
N ASP A 198 -19.79 -17.25 10.47
CA ASP A 198 -20.99 -16.91 9.70
C ASP A 198 -21.48 -15.47 9.97
N GLU A 199 -21.28 -14.96 11.18
CA GLU A 199 -21.55 -13.54 11.49
C GLU A 199 -20.54 -12.62 10.77
N PHE A 200 -19.28 -13.03 10.62
CA PHE A 200 -18.29 -12.28 9.83
C PHE A 200 -18.56 -12.33 8.32
N LEU A 201 -19.27 -13.35 7.81
CA LEU A 201 -19.67 -13.40 6.39
C LEU A 201 -20.53 -12.21 5.93
N SER A 202 -21.13 -11.47 6.85
CA SER A 202 -21.89 -10.25 6.56
C SER A 202 -21.13 -8.94 6.79
N PHE A 203 -19.89 -9.00 7.27
CA PHE A 203 -19.11 -7.85 7.70
C PHE A 203 -17.96 -7.52 6.75
N CYS A 204 -17.93 -6.27 6.26
CA CYS A 204 -16.87 -5.76 5.38
C CYS A 204 -15.69 -5.18 6.17
N GLY A 205 -15.15 -5.92 7.10
CA GLY A 205 -14.07 -5.42 7.94
C GLY A 205 -13.21 -6.51 8.51
N ALA A 206 -12.29 -6.10 9.37
CA ALA A 206 -11.36 -6.96 10.06
C ALA A 206 -11.40 -6.72 11.56
N ARG A 207 -11.19 -7.77 12.31
CA ARG A 207 -10.84 -7.72 13.72
C ARG A 207 -9.52 -8.45 13.91
N VAL A 208 -8.50 -7.76 14.32
CA VAL A 208 -7.18 -8.33 14.61
C VAL A 208 -6.85 -8.07 16.07
N GLY A 209 -6.59 -9.11 16.80
CA GLY A 209 -6.26 -9.10 18.23
C GLY A 209 -5.03 -9.95 18.53
N ARG A 210 -4.67 -10.00 19.82
CA ARG A 210 -3.50 -10.76 20.27
C ARG A 210 -3.67 -12.27 20.16
N THR A 211 -4.90 -12.75 20.29
CA THR A 211 -5.22 -14.18 20.33
C THR A 211 -6.05 -14.66 19.15
N GLY A 212 -6.19 -13.84 18.13
CA GLY A 212 -6.93 -14.20 16.94
C GLY A 212 -7.17 -13.07 15.99
N MET A 213 -7.58 -13.43 14.80
CA MET A 213 -8.02 -12.52 13.75
C MET A 213 -9.27 -13.04 13.07
N ALA A 214 -10.11 -12.13 12.60
CA ALA A 214 -11.28 -12.45 11.79
C ALA A 214 -11.50 -11.38 10.74
N PHE A 215 -11.86 -11.83 9.55
CA PHE A 215 -12.14 -10.99 8.39
C PHE A 215 -13.44 -11.46 7.74
N GLY A 216 -14.30 -10.55 7.39
CA GLY A 216 -15.46 -10.87 6.55
C GLY A 216 -15.18 -10.73 5.05
N TYR A 217 -14.12 -9.99 4.70
CA TYR A 217 -13.74 -9.73 3.31
C TYR A 217 -12.26 -9.39 3.22
N THR A 218 -11.45 -10.35 2.84
CA THR A 218 -10.00 -10.17 2.66
C THR A 218 -9.46 -11.07 1.55
N THR A 219 -8.33 -10.70 0.98
CA THR A 219 -7.59 -11.59 0.07
C THR A 219 -6.55 -12.40 0.85
N LEU A 220 -6.08 -13.50 0.27
CA LEU A 220 -5.00 -14.28 0.89
C LEU A 220 -3.63 -13.56 0.81
N ASP A 221 -3.48 -12.59 -0.09
CA ASP A 221 -2.31 -11.71 -0.09
C ASP A 221 -2.32 -10.77 1.13
N THR A 222 -3.49 -10.22 1.47
CA THR A 222 -3.66 -9.42 2.69
C THR A 222 -3.41 -10.27 3.93
N LEU A 223 -3.96 -11.49 3.98
CA LEU A 223 -3.70 -12.41 5.08
C LEU A 223 -2.21 -12.71 5.23
N ALA A 224 -1.50 -12.98 4.13
CA ALA A 224 -0.05 -13.21 4.15
C ALA A 224 0.72 -12.00 4.72
N ALA A 225 0.33 -10.78 4.34
CA ALA A 225 0.91 -9.55 4.88
C ALA A 225 0.67 -9.41 6.40
N ASP A 226 -0.54 -9.74 6.88
CA ASP A 226 -0.88 -9.68 8.32
C ASP A 226 -0.12 -10.76 9.12
N LEU A 227 0.07 -11.95 8.53
CA LEU A 227 0.81 -13.05 9.15
C LEU A 227 2.31 -12.74 9.35
N LYS A 228 2.90 -11.86 8.55
CA LYS A 228 4.31 -11.46 8.65
C LYS A 228 4.71 -11.04 10.07
N GLY A 229 3.89 -10.19 10.70
CA GLY A 229 4.16 -9.73 12.07
C GLY A 229 4.09 -10.85 13.13
N LEU A 230 3.26 -11.85 12.89
CA LEU A 230 3.06 -13.00 13.78
C LEU A 230 4.11 -14.09 13.56
N ALA A 231 4.49 -14.32 12.32
CA ALA A 231 5.50 -15.32 11.94
C ALA A 231 6.94 -14.81 12.17
N GLY A 232 7.14 -13.51 12.40
CA GLY A 232 8.44 -12.89 12.59
C GLY A 232 9.34 -12.92 11.36
N ALA A 233 8.78 -13.17 10.17
CA ALA A 233 9.50 -13.28 8.91
C ALA A 233 8.57 -12.91 7.74
N PRO A 234 9.09 -12.55 6.56
CA PRO A 234 8.30 -12.33 5.37
C PRO A 234 7.39 -13.51 5.04
N VAL A 235 6.14 -13.21 4.66
CA VAL A 235 5.17 -14.23 4.22
C VAL A 235 4.64 -13.83 2.86
N ILE A 236 4.67 -14.77 1.90
CA ILE A 236 4.11 -14.57 0.56
C ILE A 236 2.99 -15.57 0.29
N ASN A 237 1.97 -15.13 -0.43
CA ASN A 237 0.87 -16.01 -0.84
C ASN A 237 1.30 -16.89 -2.03
N ARG A 238 1.31 -18.19 -1.82
CA ARG A 238 1.54 -19.25 -2.84
C ARG A 238 0.39 -20.24 -2.90
N THR A 239 -0.78 -19.86 -2.38
CA THR A 239 -1.95 -20.78 -2.37
C THR A 239 -2.52 -21.02 -3.75
N GLY A 240 -2.33 -20.11 -4.69
CA GLY A 240 -2.98 -20.12 -5.99
C GLY A 240 -4.48 -19.76 -5.95
N LEU A 241 -5.03 -19.54 -4.77
CA LEU A 241 -6.45 -19.22 -4.57
C LEU A 241 -6.70 -17.74 -4.87
N GLN A 242 -7.75 -17.48 -5.65
CA GLN A 242 -8.16 -16.13 -6.05
C GLN A 242 -9.48 -15.75 -5.37
N GLY A 243 -9.73 -14.44 -5.26
CA GLY A 243 -10.99 -13.90 -4.74
C GLY A 243 -10.88 -13.41 -3.30
N TYR A 244 -12.04 -13.17 -2.71
CA TYR A 244 -12.15 -12.67 -1.35
C TYR A 244 -12.69 -13.76 -0.43
N TYR A 245 -12.18 -13.76 0.79
CA TYR A 245 -12.50 -14.75 1.79
C TYR A 245 -13.00 -14.11 3.08
N ALA A 246 -13.91 -14.79 3.74
CA ALA A 246 -14.17 -14.61 5.15
C ALA A 246 -13.39 -15.67 5.92
N LEU A 247 -12.73 -15.28 6.99
CA LEU A 247 -11.98 -16.21 7.82
C LEU A 247 -12.02 -15.82 9.32
N LYS A 248 -11.86 -16.82 10.15
CA LYS A 248 -11.62 -16.66 11.59
C LYS A 248 -10.46 -17.57 11.99
N LEU A 249 -9.45 -16.99 12.63
CA LEU A 249 -8.28 -17.71 13.10
C LEU A 249 -8.07 -17.38 14.58
N THR A 250 -8.04 -18.40 15.41
CA THR A 250 -7.77 -18.29 16.86
C THR A 250 -6.48 -19.02 17.17
N TYR A 251 -5.54 -18.31 17.79
CA TYR A 251 -4.19 -18.85 18.07
C TYR A 251 -3.66 -18.29 19.40
N THR A 252 -2.70 -19.00 19.98
CA THR A 252 -1.91 -18.51 21.11
C THR A 252 -0.60 -17.91 20.60
N GLN A 253 -0.29 -16.69 21.01
CA GLN A 253 1.03 -16.10 20.77
C GLN A 253 2.06 -16.73 21.72
N PRO A 254 3.32 -16.88 21.27
CA PRO A 254 4.40 -17.29 22.16
C PRO A 254 4.45 -16.37 23.38
N ASP A 255 4.45 -16.98 24.56
CA ASP A 255 4.65 -16.24 25.82
C ASP A 255 6.14 -15.90 25.94
N LEU A 256 6.48 -14.62 25.72
CA LEU A 256 7.84 -14.10 25.82
C LEU A 256 8.14 -13.57 27.24
N SER A 257 7.31 -13.88 28.22
CA SER A 257 7.55 -13.51 29.62
C SER A 257 8.82 -14.20 30.16
N PRO A 258 9.52 -13.57 31.13
CA PRO A 258 10.66 -14.22 31.77
C PRO A 258 10.30 -15.56 32.45
N GLU A 259 9.05 -15.68 32.90
CA GLU A 259 8.48 -16.91 33.44
C GLU A 259 7.22 -17.27 32.62
N PRO A 260 7.35 -18.00 31.51
CA PRO A 260 6.22 -18.38 30.67
C PRO A 260 5.24 -19.26 31.45
N ARG A 261 3.94 -19.00 31.32
CA ARG A 261 2.90 -19.85 31.87
C ARG A 261 2.94 -21.22 31.19
N PRO A 262 2.85 -22.32 31.94
CA PRO A 262 2.70 -23.64 31.33
C PRO A 262 1.49 -23.69 30.38
N ALA A 263 1.66 -24.35 29.24
CA ALA A 263 0.56 -24.55 28.29
C ALA A 263 -0.58 -25.34 28.95
N SER A 264 -1.83 -24.89 28.74
CA SER A 264 -3.03 -25.56 29.20
C SER A 264 -3.70 -26.29 28.03
N PRO A 265 -4.34 -27.45 28.27
CA PRO A 265 -5.13 -28.14 27.26
C PRO A 265 -6.24 -27.29 26.63
N ASP A 266 -6.69 -26.27 27.37
CA ASP A 266 -7.74 -25.33 26.92
C ASP A 266 -7.19 -24.12 26.14
N ASP A 267 -5.85 -24.01 26.02
CA ASP A 267 -5.24 -22.95 25.24
C ASP A 267 -5.49 -23.17 23.73
N ALA A 268 -5.70 -22.07 22.99
CA ALA A 268 -5.75 -22.15 21.53
C ALA A 268 -4.41 -22.67 20.99
N PRO A 269 -4.40 -23.35 19.82
CA PRO A 269 -3.18 -23.86 19.22
C PRO A 269 -2.21 -22.71 18.85
N ASP A 270 -0.94 -23.05 18.64
CA ASP A 270 0.00 -22.09 18.06
C ASP A 270 -0.41 -21.68 16.65
N LEU A 271 0.18 -20.59 16.14
CA LEU A 271 -0.17 -20.03 14.85
C LEU A 271 -0.10 -21.02 13.69
N PHE A 272 0.94 -21.87 13.64
CA PHE A 272 1.16 -22.80 12.52
C PHE A 272 0.10 -23.90 12.54
N THR A 273 -0.15 -24.48 13.69
CA THR A 273 -1.21 -25.48 13.91
C THR A 273 -2.59 -24.89 13.63
N ALA A 274 -2.85 -23.67 14.13
CA ALA A 274 -4.13 -22.96 13.89
C ALA A 274 -4.41 -22.75 12.40
N LEU A 275 -3.41 -22.36 11.63
CA LEU A 275 -3.53 -22.18 10.17
C LEU A 275 -3.92 -23.48 9.46
N GLU A 276 -3.29 -24.61 9.85
CA GLU A 276 -3.57 -25.91 9.23
C GLU A 276 -4.94 -26.44 9.60
N GLU A 277 -5.30 -26.41 10.87
CA GLU A 277 -6.54 -26.99 11.36
C GLU A 277 -7.77 -26.15 11.02
N GLN A 278 -7.66 -24.82 11.18
CA GLN A 278 -8.81 -23.93 11.04
C GLN A 278 -9.01 -23.43 9.62
N LEU A 279 -7.91 -23.08 8.91
CA LEU A 279 -8.00 -22.53 7.56
C LEU A 279 -7.65 -23.54 6.47
N GLY A 280 -6.99 -24.67 6.81
CA GLY A 280 -6.45 -25.61 5.82
C GLY A 280 -5.28 -25.03 5.02
N LEU A 281 -4.59 -24.04 5.59
CA LEU A 281 -3.42 -23.37 5.03
C LEU A 281 -2.20 -23.68 5.91
N LYS A 282 -1.01 -23.60 5.35
CA LYS A 282 0.22 -23.75 6.14
C LYS A 282 1.30 -22.79 5.69
N LEU A 283 2.21 -22.51 6.61
CA LEU A 283 3.42 -21.74 6.35
C LEU A 283 4.58 -22.71 6.07
N GLN A 284 5.08 -22.70 4.84
CA GLN A 284 6.22 -23.49 4.40
C GLN A 284 7.45 -22.59 4.29
N ARG A 285 8.57 -22.97 4.90
CA ARG A 285 9.83 -22.22 4.81
C ARG A 285 10.30 -22.15 3.35
N GLU A 286 10.64 -20.94 2.92
CA GLU A 286 11.13 -20.67 1.56
C GLU A 286 12.12 -19.51 1.61
N LYS A 287 13.19 -19.59 0.81
CA LYS A 287 14.01 -18.42 0.51
C LYS A 287 13.32 -17.58 -0.54
N MET A 288 13.20 -16.32 -0.30
CA MET A 288 12.49 -15.40 -1.18
C MET A 288 13.22 -14.08 -1.33
N LYS A 289 13.02 -13.44 -2.46
CA LYS A 289 13.46 -12.09 -2.68
C LYS A 289 12.41 -11.13 -2.12
N VAL A 290 12.86 -10.20 -1.30
CA VAL A 290 12.01 -9.21 -0.64
C VAL A 290 12.56 -7.82 -0.90
N ASN A 291 11.68 -6.83 -1.00
CA ASN A 291 12.08 -5.45 -1.07
C ASN A 291 12.45 -4.95 0.32
N VAL A 292 13.64 -4.39 0.44
CA VAL A 292 14.17 -3.79 1.66
C VAL A 292 14.35 -2.29 1.42
N LEU A 293 13.80 -1.47 2.30
CA LEU A 293 14.06 -0.04 2.31
C LEU A 293 15.37 0.22 3.08
N VAL A 294 16.38 0.67 2.37
CA VAL A 294 17.68 1.04 2.95
C VAL A 294 17.65 2.53 3.23
N ILE A 295 17.94 2.90 4.47
CA ILE A 295 18.06 4.29 4.88
C ILE A 295 19.54 4.68 4.76
N ASP A 296 19.86 5.53 3.78
CA ASP A 296 21.20 6.03 3.54
C ASP A 296 21.54 7.18 4.48
N HIS A 297 20.54 8.03 4.77
CA HIS A 297 20.67 9.18 5.65
C HIS A 297 19.32 9.57 6.25
N ILE A 298 19.33 9.94 7.53
CA ILE A 298 18.19 10.54 8.21
C ILE A 298 18.67 11.38 9.40
N GLU A 299 18.11 12.57 9.57
CA GLU A 299 18.36 13.45 10.71
C GLU A 299 17.16 13.52 11.64
N ARG A 300 17.40 13.92 12.93
CA ARG A 300 16.28 14.24 13.81
C ARG A 300 15.42 15.35 13.22
N PRO A 301 14.11 15.29 13.40
CA PRO A 301 13.22 16.30 12.85
C PRO A 301 13.53 17.67 13.46
N THR A 302 13.46 18.71 12.63
CA THR A 302 13.42 20.08 13.13
C THR A 302 12.05 20.28 13.78
N GLU A 303 12.03 20.57 15.08
CA GLU A 303 10.79 20.84 15.82
C GLU A 303 10.18 22.18 15.41
N ASN A 304 8.85 22.25 15.39
CA ASN A 304 8.07 23.46 15.11
C ASN A 304 7.42 23.96 16.38
#